data_8eff82f094cd2cadd08da578aaab75d3
#
_entry.id   8eff82f094cd2cadd08da578aaab75d3
#
_cell.length_a   1.000
_cell.length_b   1.000
_cell.length_c   1.000
_cell.angle_alpha   90.00
_cell.angle_beta   90.00
_cell.angle_gamma   90.00
#
_symmetry.space_group_name_H-M   'P 1'
#
loop_
_entity.id
_entity.type
_entity.pdbx_description
1 polymer ?
#
loop_
_entity_poly.entity_id
_entity_poly.type
_entity_poly.pdbx_seq_one_letter_code
_entity_poly.pdbx_strand_id
1 'polypeptide(L)'
;MKTTTSFLSLFCIGLILLTACVTQKEPDREDPGRVVITDQQFANDRMQLGQADTVLFEKIVKCNGEVVPLPEGMAVISAPVGGIIQRISCRSGQSVKKGQPLLEIGGNEVIDIQTQFAEAAAQYRRLQIEHQRLQSLYEEQVTSEKEFMLADSEFKRSQVQYRGLKMKMEAMGLQADKIEGGTLYESYRIVSPVTGNISSMGVHLGSYMEPQSELLEIVDPGRLQLKLSLFASTVASLQRGQVVRYRTAHSDEVYGAVIHAIGVAVDAETKAVSCYASLTEPTPVNPVTNEFVQAEVIAASETVAALPDEALLQTEAGYVVLALEKQEEGRYLFQPVEVSVGRRQGGFTEILSGLTHRQILTKGAYNIHLE
;
A
#
# COMPACT_ATOMS: atom_id res chain seq x y z
N MET A 1 92.61 -46.43 50.87
CA MET A 1 92.81 -46.46 52.32
C MET A 1 91.45 -46.77 52.95
N LYS A 2 91.33 -47.93 53.48
CA LYS A 2 90.56 -48.32 54.66
C LYS A 2 89.07 -48.11 54.68
N THR A 3 88.33 -49.09 54.58
CA THR A 3 87.89 -50.14 55.59
C THR A 3 86.60 -49.66 56.27
N THR A 4 85.59 -50.38 56.54
CA THR A 4 85.32 -51.77 56.88
C THR A 4 83.84 -51.92 57.18
N THR A 5 83.18 -53.01 56.69
CA THR A 5 82.47 -53.99 57.50
C THR A 5 81.36 -53.54 58.44
N SER A 6 80.24 -54.17 58.64
CA SER A 6 79.85 -55.54 58.64
C SER A 6 78.50 -55.75 59.37
N PHE A 7 77.80 -56.82 59.09
CA PHE A 7 76.89 -57.60 59.98
C PHE A 7 75.47 -57.11 60.24
N LEU A 8 74.53 -57.81 59.87
CA LEU A 8 73.91 -59.13 60.12
C LEU A 8 72.70 -59.06 61.06
N SER A 9 71.71 -59.77 60.70
CA SER A 9 70.71 -60.46 61.48
C SER A 9 69.30 -59.99 61.32
N LEU A 10 68.51 -60.66 60.50
CA LEU A 10 67.57 -61.74 60.91
C LEU A 10 66.52 -61.29 61.96
N PHE A 11 65.25 -61.11 61.57
CA PHE A 11 64.15 -61.78 62.23
C PHE A 11 62.85 -61.68 61.41
N CYS A 12 62.21 -62.80 61.13
CA CYS A 12 60.86 -62.99 60.59
C CYS A 12 59.82 -62.38 61.50
N ILE A 13 58.70 -61.89 60.93
CA ILE A 13 57.35 -62.17 61.38
C ILE A 13 56.41 -61.58 60.29
N GLY A 14 55.54 -62.47 59.83
CA GLY A 14 54.54 -62.11 58.78
C GLY A 14 53.44 -61.20 59.25
N LEU A 15 52.96 -60.41 58.32
CA LEU A 15 51.65 -59.78 58.46
C LEU A 15 51.02 -59.69 57.08
N ILE A 16 49.90 -60.33 56.95
CA ILE A 16 49.01 -60.42 55.81
C ILE A 16 48.48 -58.96 55.58
N LEU A 17 48.82 -58.33 54.44
CA LEU A 17 48.16 -57.10 54.01
C LEU A 17 47.19 -57.42 52.87
N LEU A 18 45.92 -57.29 53.16
CA LEU A 18 44.83 -57.21 52.19
C LEU A 18 45.11 -56.09 51.19
N THR A 19 45.38 -56.45 49.95
CA THR A 19 45.35 -55.46 48.81
C THR A 19 43.91 -55.19 48.47
N ALA A 20 43.36 -54.07 48.96
CA ALA A 20 42.16 -53.47 48.41
C ALA A 20 42.49 -52.96 47.02
N CYS A 21 41.96 -53.56 45.97
CA CYS A 21 41.88 -52.99 44.64
C CYS A 21 40.99 -51.76 44.68
N VAL A 22 41.54 -50.58 44.75
CA VAL A 22 40.89 -49.33 44.39
C VAL A 22 40.86 -49.31 42.87
N THR A 23 39.72 -49.65 42.30
CA THR A 23 39.43 -49.37 40.88
C THR A 23 39.46 -47.90 40.69
N GLN A 24 40.56 -47.31 40.26
CA GLN A 24 40.61 -45.98 39.69
C GLN A 24 39.75 -46.02 38.44
N LYS A 25 38.59 -45.35 38.50
CA LYS A 25 37.79 -45.00 37.33
C LYS A 25 38.70 -44.13 36.47
N GLU A 26 39.15 -44.67 35.32
CA GLU A 26 39.86 -43.86 34.31
C GLU A 26 39.06 -42.58 34.05
N PRO A 27 39.70 -41.42 33.98
CA PRO A 27 39.04 -40.25 33.53
C PRO A 27 38.59 -40.51 32.08
N ASP A 28 37.28 -40.37 31.84
CA ASP A 28 36.69 -40.41 30.51
C ASP A 28 37.60 -39.59 29.59
N ARG A 29 38.17 -40.23 28.58
CA ARG A 29 38.80 -39.50 27.47
C ARG A 29 37.73 -38.63 26.87
N GLU A 30 37.82 -37.34 27.09
CA GLU A 30 37.07 -36.34 26.35
C GLU A 30 37.31 -36.56 24.86
N ASP A 31 36.32 -37.06 24.19
CA ASP A 31 36.33 -37.22 22.73
C ASP A 31 36.40 -35.79 22.15
N PRO A 32 37.47 -35.44 21.38
CA PRO A 32 37.66 -34.08 20.90
C PRO A 32 36.52 -33.74 19.93
N GLY A 33 35.48 -33.02 20.42
CA GLY A 33 34.33 -32.61 19.65
C GLY A 33 32.99 -32.69 20.36
N ARG A 34 32.95 -33.20 21.62
CA ARG A 34 31.72 -33.23 22.41
C ARG A 34 31.69 -32.10 23.45
N VAL A 35 30.54 -31.46 23.58
CA VAL A 35 30.30 -30.41 24.62
C VAL A 35 29.51 -31.05 25.76
N VAL A 36 30.09 -31.03 26.97
CA VAL A 36 29.45 -31.53 28.18
C VAL A 36 28.98 -30.38 29.03
N ILE A 37 27.69 -30.33 29.31
CA ILE A 37 27.03 -29.29 30.12
C ILE A 37 26.44 -29.92 31.37
N THR A 38 26.79 -29.43 32.54
CA THR A 38 26.21 -29.93 33.80
C THR A 38 24.79 -29.39 34.01
N ASP A 39 23.96 -30.11 34.79
CA ASP A 39 22.62 -29.65 35.17
C ASP A 39 22.64 -28.26 35.80
N GLN A 40 23.69 -27.95 36.57
CA GLN A 40 23.85 -26.67 37.23
C GLN A 40 24.12 -25.53 36.21
N GLN A 41 24.96 -25.76 35.21
CA GLN A 41 25.19 -24.81 34.10
C GLN A 41 23.94 -24.66 33.27
N PHE A 42 23.26 -25.77 32.93
CA PHE A 42 22.02 -25.74 32.15
C PHE A 42 20.94 -24.88 32.83
N ALA A 43 20.80 -25.01 34.16
CA ALA A 43 19.86 -24.24 34.95
C ALA A 43 20.26 -22.76 35.11
N ASN A 44 21.55 -22.49 35.42
CA ASN A 44 22.07 -21.14 35.65
C ASN A 44 21.99 -20.28 34.38
N ASP A 45 22.33 -20.86 33.22
CA ASP A 45 22.31 -20.15 31.94
C ASP A 45 20.93 -20.19 31.25
N ARG A 46 19.90 -20.69 31.97
CA ARG A 46 18.51 -20.80 31.49
C ARG A 46 18.44 -21.44 30.10
N MET A 47 19.23 -22.48 29.89
CA MET A 47 19.29 -23.19 28.64
C MET A 47 17.98 -23.91 28.34
N GLN A 48 17.63 -24.02 27.05
CA GLN A 48 16.41 -24.71 26.61
C GLN A 48 16.73 -25.67 25.47
N LEU A 49 16.13 -26.86 25.54
CA LEU A 49 16.13 -27.83 24.45
C LEU A 49 14.88 -27.62 23.59
N GLY A 50 15.02 -27.76 22.30
CA GLY A 50 13.91 -27.68 21.34
C GLY A 50 14.26 -28.40 20.05
N GLN A 51 13.44 -28.16 19.05
CA GLN A 51 13.65 -28.63 17.68
C GLN A 51 13.52 -27.41 16.74
N ALA A 52 13.88 -27.58 15.48
CA ALA A 52 13.58 -26.52 14.50
C ALA A 52 12.09 -26.32 14.39
N ASP A 53 11.68 -25.07 14.52
CA ASP A 53 10.29 -24.65 14.35
C ASP A 53 10.01 -24.30 12.89
N THR A 54 8.75 -24.39 12.53
CA THR A 54 8.27 -23.97 11.22
C THR A 54 7.84 -22.52 11.30
N VAL A 55 8.65 -21.60 10.74
CA VAL A 55 8.46 -20.16 10.83
C VAL A 55 8.15 -19.57 9.46
N LEU A 56 7.22 -18.62 9.43
CA LEU A 56 6.87 -17.88 8.21
C LEU A 56 7.92 -16.82 7.93
N PHE A 57 8.62 -16.94 6.80
CA PHE A 57 9.55 -15.95 6.28
C PHE A 57 8.90 -15.16 5.14
N GLU A 58 8.96 -13.85 5.23
CA GLU A 58 8.40 -12.94 4.24
C GLU A 58 9.50 -12.30 3.41
N LYS A 59 9.35 -12.32 2.10
CA LYS A 59 10.16 -11.49 1.21
C LYS A 59 9.51 -10.11 1.10
N ILE A 60 10.08 -9.15 1.82
CA ILE A 60 9.55 -7.79 1.92
C ILE A 60 10.25 -6.88 0.91
N VAL A 61 9.45 -6.13 0.16
CA VAL A 61 9.91 -5.04 -0.69
C VAL A 61 9.53 -3.72 -0.04
N LYS A 62 10.50 -2.96 0.41
CA LYS A 62 10.31 -1.63 0.98
C LYS A 62 10.18 -0.60 -0.12
N CYS A 63 9.19 0.28 -0.02
CA CYS A 63 8.95 1.36 -0.95
C CYS A 63 8.30 2.56 -0.25
N ASN A 64 8.29 3.67 -0.97
CA ASN A 64 7.58 4.87 -0.56
C ASN A 64 6.35 5.03 -1.44
N GLY A 65 5.41 5.82 -0.97
CA GLY A 65 4.20 6.15 -1.72
C GLY A 65 3.49 7.35 -1.16
N GLU A 66 2.31 7.58 -1.70
CA GLU A 66 1.41 8.65 -1.30
C GLU A 66 -0.03 8.16 -1.29
N VAL A 67 -0.86 8.76 -0.45
CA VAL A 67 -2.31 8.55 -0.45
C VAL A 67 -2.91 9.41 -1.56
N VAL A 68 -3.58 8.78 -2.54
CA VAL A 68 -4.22 9.51 -3.65
C VAL A 68 -5.69 9.13 -3.76
N PRO A 69 -6.56 10.03 -4.27
CA PRO A 69 -7.93 9.67 -4.53
C PRO A 69 -8.02 8.64 -5.67
N LEU A 70 -9.05 7.81 -5.63
CA LEU A 70 -9.48 7.06 -6.81
C LEU A 70 -9.96 8.05 -7.88
N PRO A 71 -9.87 7.73 -9.18
CA PRO A 71 -10.35 8.61 -10.25
C PRO A 71 -11.80 9.09 -10.07
N GLU A 72 -12.67 8.23 -9.57
CA GLU A 72 -14.07 8.55 -9.26
C GLU A 72 -14.27 9.17 -7.86
N GLY A 73 -13.22 9.27 -7.06
CA GLY A 73 -13.20 9.91 -5.73
C GLY A 73 -12.78 11.38 -5.77
N MET A 74 -12.44 11.91 -6.94
CA MET A 74 -12.01 13.28 -7.12
C MET A 74 -12.87 13.96 -8.19
N ALA A 75 -13.26 15.22 -7.95
CA ALA A 75 -13.99 16.02 -8.90
C ALA A 75 -13.33 17.41 -9.02
N VAL A 76 -12.84 17.71 -10.22
CA VAL A 76 -12.39 19.05 -10.60
C VAL A 76 -13.60 19.82 -11.12
N ILE A 77 -13.90 20.94 -10.50
CA ILE A 77 -15.04 21.79 -10.83
C ILE A 77 -14.55 22.93 -11.70
N SER A 78 -15.13 23.05 -12.90
CA SER A 78 -14.80 24.11 -13.85
C SER A 78 -16.04 24.94 -14.23
N ALA A 79 -15.82 26.15 -14.74
CA ALA A 79 -16.86 27.06 -15.22
C ALA A 79 -17.29 26.64 -16.64
N PRO A 80 -18.56 26.25 -16.91
CA PRO A 80 -19.03 25.94 -18.26
C PRO A 80 -19.09 27.15 -19.18
N VAL A 81 -19.32 28.34 -18.59
CA VAL A 81 -19.33 29.66 -19.27
C VAL A 81 -18.55 30.64 -18.38
N GLY A 82 -17.76 31.51 -19.02
CA GLY A 82 -16.98 32.52 -18.32
C GLY A 82 -17.87 33.56 -17.60
N GLY A 83 -17.25 34.28 -16.68
CA GLY A 83 -17.92 35.34 -15.92
C GLY A 83 -17.20 35.70 -14.64
N ILE A 84 -17.82 36.54 -13.85
CA ILE A 84 -17.28 37.07 -12.59
C ILE A 84 -17.88 36.30 -11.43
N ILE A 85 -17.03 35.90 -10.47
CA ILE A 85 -17.45 35.28 -9.22
C ILE A 85 -18.24 36.29 -8.38
N GLN A 86 -19.56 36.15 -8.31
CA GLN A 86 -20.42 37.00 -7.53
C GLN A 86 -20.62 36.54 -6.09
N ARG A 87 -20.54 35.23 -5.85
CA ARG A 87 -20.69 34.67 -4.51
C ARG A 87 -19.86 33.41 -4.36
N ILE A 88 -19.27 33.23 -3.17
CA ILE A 88 -18.60 32.01 -2.73
C ILE A 88 -19.36 31.50 -1.50
N SER A 89 -19.94 30.29 -1.60
CA SER A 89 -20.77 29.68 -0.56
C SER A 89 -20.05 28.51 0.17
N CYS A 90 -18.76 28.33 -0.10
CA CYS A 90 -17.96 27.25 0.45
C CYS A 90 -16.55 27.74 0.84
N ARG A 91 -15.79 26.92 1.56
CA ARG A 91 -14.41 27.21 2.00
C ARG A 91 -13.53 25.99 1.78
N SER A 92 -12.23 26.20 1.57
CA SER A 92 -11.24 25.11 1.57
C SER A 92 -11.32 24.32 2.87
N GLY A 93 -11.22 22.99 2.78
CA GLY A 93 -11.37 22.05 3.90
C GLY A 93 -12.82 21.76 4.30
N GLN A 94 -13.82 22.47 3.76
CA GLN A 94 -15.22 22.23 4.11
C GLN A 94 -15.76 20.97 3.45
N SER A 95 -16.53 20.17 4.22
CA SER A 95 -17.31 19.08 3.67
C SER A 95 -18.54 19.59 2.93
N VAL A 96 -18.79 19.04 1.74
CA VAL A 96 -19.92 19.38 0.87
C VAL A 96 -20.64 18.13 0.41
N LYS A 97 -21.94 18.26 0.14
CA LYS A 97 -22.78 17.19 -0.37
C LYS A 97 -23.04 17.38 -1.87
N LYS A 98 -23.27 16.28 -2.58
CA LYS A 98 -23.72 16.32 -3.97
C LYS A 98 -24.96 17.22 -4.12
N GLY A 99 -24.91 18.15 -5.10
CA GLY A 99 -25.95 19.15 -5.35
C GLY A 99 -25.87 20.40 -4.48
N GLN A 100 -24.94 20.49 -3.53
CA GLN A 100 -24.76 21.68 -2.69
C GLN A 100 -24.19 22.84 -3.52
N PRO A 101 -24.78 24.06 -3.44
CA PRO A 101 -24.24 25.24 -4.10
C PRO A 101 -22.85 25.60 -3.56
N LEU A 102 -21.92 25.90 -4.46
CA LEU A 102 -20.52 26.24 -4.16
C LEU A 102 -20.22 27.69 -4.50
N LEU A 103 -20.55 28.09 -5.73
CA LEU A 103 -20.22 29.39 -6.29
C LEU A 103 -21.42 29.94 -7.11
N GLU A 104 -21.49 31.27 -7.25
CA GLU A 104 -22.36 31.94 -8.24
C GLU A 104 -21.48 32.75 -9.18
N ILE A 105 -21.67 32.51 -10.49
CA ILE A 105 -20.94 33.21 -11.57
C ILE A 105 -21.93 33.99 -12.39
N GLY A 106 -21.65 35.28 -12.63
CA GLY A 106 -22.49 36.17 -13.40
C GLY A 106 -21.66 37.11 -14.28
N GLY A 107 -22.34 37.95 -15.04
CA GLY A 107 -21.69 38.89 -15.96
C GLY A 107 -22.27 38.86 -17.35
N ASN A 108 -21.67 39.65 -18.24
CA ASN A 108 -22.21 39.85 -19.58
C ASN A 108 -22.28 38.54 -20.40
N GLU A 109 -21.27 37.69 -20.28
CA GLU A 109 -21.22 36.41 -21.02
C GLU A 109 -22.40 35.50 -20.65
N VAL A 110 -22.84 35.56 -19.37
CA VAL A 110 -23.99 34.80 -18.87
C VAL A 110 -25.30 35.34 -19.49
N ILE A 111 -25.40 36.66 -19.66
CA ILE A 111 -26.57 37.32 -20.30
C ILE A 111 -26.55 37.05 -21.81
N ASP A 112 -25.38 37.21 -22.45
CA ASP A 112 -25.24 37.08 -23.90
C ASP A 112 -25.60 35.65 -24.38
N ILE A 113 -25.16 34.60 -23.67
CA ILE A 113 -25.48 33.23 -24.03
C ILE A 113 -27.00 32.93 -23.90
N GLN A 114 -27.68 33.52 -22.91
CA GLN A 114 -29.13 33.39 -22.73
C GLN A 114 -29.88 34.15 -23.84
N THR A 115 -29.39 35.33 -24.23
CA THR A 115 -29.96 36.12 -25.35
C THR A 115 -29.86 35.35 -26.66
N GLN A 116 -28.67 34.77 -26.96
CA GLN A 116 -28.46 33.91 -28.12
C GLN A 116 -29.40 32.71 -28.12
N PHE A 117 -29.62 32.09 -26.94
CA PHE A 117 -30.56 30.99 -26.81
C PHE A 117 -32.01 31.40 -27.09
N ALA A 118 -32.46 32.51 -26.52
CA ALA A 118 -33.82 33.05 -26.74
C ALA A 118 -34.07 33.36 -28.22
N GLU A 119 -33.09 34.00 -28.91
CA GLU A 119 -33.15 34.26 -30.34
C GLU A 119 -33.24 32.97 -31.17
N ALA A 120 -32.37 31.97 -30.85
CA ALA A 120 -32.39 30.67 -31.54
C ALA A 120 -33.70 29.92 -31.31
N ALA A 121 -34.30 30.01 -30.12
CA ALA A 121 -35.60 29.42 -29.80
C ALA A 121 -36.74 30.05 -30.62
N ALA A 122 -36.75 31.39 -30.72
CA ALA A 122 -37.72 32.08 -31.56
C ALA A 122 -37.59 31.76 -33.06
N GLN A 123 -36.36 31.70 -33.55
CA GLN A 123 -36.06 31.29 -34.93
C GLN A 123 -36.47 29.83 -35.20
N TYR A 124 -36.18 28.90 -34.30
CA TYR A 124 -36.56 27.52 -34.41
C TYR A 124 -38.07 27.34 -34.50
N ARG A 125 -38.86 28.02 -33.60
CA ARG A 125 -40.31 27.99 -33.62
C ARG A 125 -40.90 28.52 -34.95
N ARG A 126 -40.39 29.66 -35.44
CA ARG A 126 -40.79 30.23 -36.70
C ARG A 126 -40.57 29.26 -37.86
N LEU A 127 -39.37 28.71 -37.98
CA LEU A 127 -39.02 27.77 -39.04
C LEU A 127 -39.74 26.45 -38.92
N GLN A 128 -40.06 25.98 -37.72
CA GLN A 128 -40.87 24.79 -37.48
C GLN A 128 -42.29 24.96 -38.08
N ILE A 129 -42.93 26.09 -37.84
CA ILE A 129 -44.27 26.37 -38.36
C ILE A 129 -44.23 26.44 -39.89
N GLU A 130 -43.22 27.11 -40.45
CA GLU A 130 -43.05 27.25 -41.90
C GLU A 130 -42.79 25.88 -42.58
N HIS A 131 -41.90 25.08 -41.98
CA HIS A 131 -41.63 23.73 -42.45
C HIS A 131 -42.89 22.85 -42.45
N GLN A 132 -43.68 22.89 -41.37
CA GLN A 132 -44.94 22.12 -41.29
C GLN A 132 -45.95 22.59 -42.35
N ARG A 133 -46.07 23.90 -42.55
CA ARG A 133 -46.92 24.49 -43.60
C ARG A 133 -46.50 24.01 -45.01
N LEU A 134 -45.24 24.11 -45.34
CA LEU A 134 -44.71 23.73 -46.66
C LEU A 134 -44.74 22.19 -46.85
N GLN A 135 -44.58 21.41 -45.81
CA GLN A 135 -44.75 19.96 -45.83
C GLN A 135 -46.15 19.58 -46.27
N SER A 136 -47.19 20.15 -45.64
CA SER A 136 -48.61 19.87 -46.03
C SER A 136 -48.87 20.30 -47.48
N LEU A 137 -48.42 21.49 -47.93
CA LEU A 137 -48.57 21.94 -49.30
C LEU A 137 -47.84 21.07 -50.35
N TYR A 138 -46.68 20.50 -49.96
CA TYR A 138 -45.94 19.56 -50.79
C TYR A 138 -46.67 18.24 -50.94
N GLU A 139 -47.21 17.72 -49.85
CA GLU A 139 -48.05 16.48 -49.85
C GLU A 139 -49.28 16.63 -50.71
N GLU A 140 -49.87 17.87 -50.74
CA GLU A 140 -51.02 18.24 -51.64
C GLU A 140 -50.59 18.65 -53.06
N GLN A 141 -49.29 18.56 -53.38
CA GLN A 141 -48.71 18.94 -54.72
C GLN A 141 -48.90 20.43 -55.09
N VAL A 142 -49.04 21.33 -54.09
CA VAL A 142 -49.26 22.80 -54.34
C VAL A 142 -47.93 23.55 -54.37
N THR A 143 -46.88 23.05 -53.72
CA THR A 143 -45.55 23.71 -53.72
C THR A 143 -44.51 22.81 -54.40
N SER A 144 -43.35 23.39 -54.81
CA SER A 144 -42.30 22.67 -55.45
C SER A 144 -41.44 21.90 -54.43
N GLU A 145 -40.88 20.76 -54.88
CA GLU A 145 -39.92 19.99 -54.09
C GLU A 145 -38.73 20.87 -53.63
N LYS A 146 -38.25 21.75 -54.49
CA LYS A 146 -37.16 22.69 -54.20
C LYS A 146 -37.46 23.60 -52.99
N GLU A 147 -38.69 24.17 -52.96
CA GLU A 147 -39.09 25.03 -51.85
C GLU A 147 -39.24 24.26 -50.54
N PHE A 148 -39.80 23.06 -50.59
CA PHE A 148 -39.90 22.17 -49.43
C PHE A 148 -38.51 21.80 -48.91
N MET A 149 -37.57 21.36 -49.81
CA MET A 149 -36.20 20.99 -49.40
C MET A 149 -35.42 22.16 -48.79
N LEU A 150 -35.64 23.39 -49.30
CA LEU A 150 -35.03 24.57 -48.70
C LEU A 150 -35.49 24.81 -47.29
N ALA A 151 -36.84 24.81 -47.07
CA ALA A 151 -37.41 24.96 -45.75
C ALA A 151 -37.01 23.85 -44.78
N ASP A 152 -36.96 22.61 -45.25
CA ASP A 152 -36.48 21.47 -44.44
C ASP A 152 -35.00 21.66 -43.99
N SER A 153 -34.14 22.10 -44.91
CA SER A 153 -32.73 22.38 -44.61
C SER A 153 -32.57 23.52 -43.59
N GLU A 154 -33.34 24.64 -43.74
CA GLU A 154 -33.29 25.76 -42.80
C GLU A 154 -33.84 25.36 -41.42
N PHE A 155 -34.92 24.60 -41.37
CA PHE A 155 -35.48 24.08 -40.12
C PHE A 155 -34.48 23.17 -39.41
N LYS A 156 -33.88 22.20 -40.10
CA LYS A 156 -32.87 21.30 -39.52
C LYS A 156 -31.68 22.08 -38.96
N ARG A 157 -31.19 23.11 -39.67
CA ARG A 157 -30.09 23.95 -39.20
C ARG A 157 -30.46 24.69 -37.91
N SER A 158 -31.66 25.31 -37.86
CA SER A 158 -32.12 25.99 -36.67
C SER A 158 -32.37 25.06 -35.48
N GLN A 159 -32.83 23.84 -35.74
CA GLN A 159 -33.02 22.83 -34.72
C GLN A 159 -31.71 22.43 -34.03
N VAL A 160 -30.64 22.27 -34.82
CA VAL A 160 -29.29 21.93 -34.25
C VAL A 160 -28.78 23.11 -33.40
N GLN A 161 -28.93 24.34 -33.89
CA GLN A 161 -28.49 25.53 -33.16
C GLN A 161 -29.26 25.69 -31.83
N TYR A 162 -30.58 25.57 -31.84
CA TYR A 162 -31.44 25.60 -30.66
C TYR A 162 -31.06 24.52 -29.64
N ARG A 163 -30.91 23.26 -30.09
CA ARG A 163 -30.54 22.16 -29.21
C ARG A 163 -29.16 22.39 -28.57
N GLY A 164 -28.18 22.83 -29.36
CA GLY A 164 -26.82 23.10 -28.84
C GLY A 164 -26.81 24.17 -27.74
N LEU A 165 -27.57 25.28 -27.93
CA LEU A 165 -27.69 26.33 -26.93
C LEU A 165 -28.51 25.86 -25.72
N LYS A 166 -29.56 25.06 -25.91
CA LYS A 166 -30.33 24.46 -24.81
C LYS A 166 -29.46 23.61 -23.91
N MET A 167 -28.60 22.76 -24.48
CA MET A 167 -27.62 21.95 -23.70
C MET A 167 -26.66 22.81 -22.87
N LYS A 168 -26.28 24.00 -23.39
CA LYS A 168 -25.45 24.94 -22.60
C LYS A 168 -26.25 25.54 -21.42
N MET A 169 -27.54 25.87 -21.59
CA MET A 169 -28.39 26.33 -20.48
C MET A 169 -28.53 25.27 -19.40
N GLU A 170 -28.75 24.02 -19.82
CA GLU A 170 -28.85 22.87 -18.91
C GLU A 170 -27.54 22.63 -18.15
N ALA A 171 -26.38 22.76 -18.83
CA ALA A 171 -25.06 22.63 -18.19
C ALA A 171 -24.82 23.72 -17.14
N MET A 172 -25.37 24.90 -17.32
CA MET A 172 -25.36 25.98 -16.35
C MET A 172 -26.41 25.82 -15.23
N GLY A 173 -27.27 24.81 -15.31
CA GLY A 173 -28.39 24.58 -14.39
C GLY A 173 -29.51 25.60 -14.53
N LEU A 174 -29.58 26.29 -15.67
CA LEU A 174 -30.62 27.27 -15.96
C LEU A 174 -31.87 26.65 -16.58
N GLN A 175 -33.03 27.20 -16.26
CA GLN A 175 -34.30 26.72 -16.78
C GLN A 175 -34.57 27.32 -18.17
N ALA A 176 -34.30 26.53 -19.22
CA ALA A 176 -34.45 26.97 -20.61
C ALA A 176 -35.86 27.54 -20.93
N ASP A 177 -36.91 26.92 -20.42
CA ASP A 177 -38.30 27.30 -20.67
C ASP A 177 -38.60 28.72 -20.12
N LYS A 178 -37.98 29.14 -19.00
CA LYS A 178 -38.12 30.49 -18.47
C LYS A 178 -37.41 31.53 -19.34
N ILE A 179 -36.23 31.15 -19.86
CA ILE A 179 -35.47 32.03 -20.76
C ILE A 179 -36.24 32.22 -22.07
N GLU A 180 -36.84 31.18 -22.62
CA GLU A 180 -37.74 31.25 -23.77
C GLU A 180 -38.97 32.14 -23.49
N GLY A 181 -39.43 32.19 -22.24
CA GLY A 181 -40.49 33.08 -21.78
C GLY A 181 -40.05 34.52 -21.51
N GLY A 182 -38.77 34.87 -21.76
CA GLY A 182 -38.23 36.22 -21.60
C GLY A 182 -37.63 36.53 -20.22
N THR A 183 -37.48 35.51 -19.33
CA THR A 183 -36.85 35.71 -18.01
C THR A 183 -35.36 35.39 -18.11
N LEU A 184 -34.49 36.39 -17.94
CA LEU A 184 -33.03 36.19 -17.90
C LEU A 184 -32.54 36.09 -16.47
N TYR A 185 -31.49 35.30 -16.26
CA TYR A 185 -30.78 35.14 -14.99
C TYR A 185 -29.51 35.99 -14.99
N GLU A 186 -29.24 36.71 -13.90
CA GLU A 186 -28.03 37.54 -13.75
C GLU A 186 -26.79 36.65 -13.50
N SER A 187 -26.99 35.48 -12.92
CA SER A 187 -25.92 34.52 -12.59
C SER A 187 -26.40 33.07 -12.67
N TYR A 188 -25.47 32.14 -12.73
CA TYR A 188 -25.73 30.71 -12.60
C TYR A 188 -24.95 30.12 -11.42
N ARG A 189 -25.41 29.00 -10.90
CA ARG A 189 -24.83 28.34 -9.73
C ARG A 189 -24.01 27.14 -10.13
N ILE A 190 -22.78 27.09 -9.61
CA ILE A 190 -21.98 25.89 -9.63
C ILE A 190 -22.32 25.07 -8.40
N VAL A 191 -22.68 23.78 -8.61
CA VAL A 191 -23.02 22.85 -7.54
C VAL A 191 -22.03 21.68 -7.52
N SER A 192 -21.86 21.07 -6.34
CA SER A 192 -21.00 19.91 -6.22
C SER A 192 -21.59 18.69 -6.95
N PRO A 193 -20.85 18.00 -7.84
CA PRO A 193 -21.30 16.76 -8.46
C PRO A 193 -21.14 15.53 -7.54
N VAL A 194 -20.33 15.64 -6.49
CA VAL A 194 -19.99 14.55 -5.53
C VAL A 194 -20.15 15.00 -4.08
N THR A 195 -20.18 14.06 -3.16
CA THR A 195 -20.01 14.34 -1.74
C THR A 195 -18.54 14.17 -1.39
N GLY A 196 -17.95 15.12 -0.64
CA GLY A 196 -16.53 15.07 -0.27
C GLY A 196 -16.09 16.34 0.44
N ASN A 197 -14.79 16.54 0.54
CA ASN A 197 -14.17 17.74 1.13
C ASN A 197 -13.50 18.57 0.04
N ILE A 198 -13.60 19.90 0.12
CA ILE A 198 -12.91 20.81 -0.79
C ILE A 198 -11.42 20.76 -0.47
N SER A 199 -10.62 20.21 -1.39
CA SER A 199 -9.16 20.07 -1.22
C SER A 199 -8.42 21.35 -1.62
N SER A 200 -8.82 21.96 -2.73
CA SER A 200 -8.24 23.23 -3.21
C SER A 200 -9.31 24.17 -3.75
N MET A 201 -9.05 25.46 -3.67
CA MET A 201 -9.92 26.50 -4.23
C MET A 201 -9.05 27.66 -4.73
N GLY A 202 -9.05 27.86 -6.07
CA GLY A 202 -8.25 28.88 -6.77
C GLY A 202 -9.02 30.15 -7.12
N VAL A 203 -10.21 30.39 -6.52
CA VAL A 203 -11.10 31.49 -6.90
C VAL A 203 -11.24 32.55 -5.80
N HIS A 204 -11.44 33.78 -6.23
CA HIS A 204 -11.67 34.92 -5.35
C HIS A 204 -12.95 35.69 -5.75
N LEU A 205 -13.62 36.28 -4.77
CA LEU A 205 -14.79 37.09 -5.02
C LEU A 205 -14.44 38.29 -5.95
N GLY A 206 -15.22 38.49 -7.00
CA GLY A 206 -14.97 39.54 -7.99
C GLY A 206 -13.95 39.19 -9.08
N SER A 207 -13.27 38.03 -9.01
CA SER A 207 -12.37 37.60 -10.10
C SER A 207 -13.15 37.13 -11.32
N TYR A 208 -12.63 37.45 -12.50
CA TYR A 208 -13.13 36.91 -13.75
C TYR A 208 -12.56 35.51 -13.98
N MET A 209 -13.41 34.58 -14.38
CA MET A 209 -13.05 33.19 -14.71
C MET A 209 -13.33 32.92 -16.17
N GLU A 210 -12.34 32.36 -16.87
CA GLU A 210 -12.50 31.92 -18.25
C GLU A 210 -13.33 30.65 -18.35
N PRO A 211 -13.98 30.37 -19.49
CA PRO A 211 -14.65 29.10 -19.72
C PRO A 211 -13.66 27.90 -19.54
N GLN A 212 -14.11 26.82 -18.88
CA GLN A 212 -13.34 25.60 -18.60
C GLN A 212 -12.16 25.78 -17.63
N SER A 213 -11.95 26.97 -17.05
CA SER A 213 -10.96 27.15 -15.99
C SER A 213 -11.38 26.38 -14.74
N GLU A 214 -10.38 25.81 -14.06
CA GLU A 214 -10.56 25.12 -12.79
C GLU A 214 -10.90 26.11 -11.68
N LEU A 215 -11.96 25.82 -10.93
CA LEU A 215 -12.46 26.66 -9.84
C LEU A 215 -12.06 26.11 -8.48
N LEU A 216 -12.31 24.85 -8.27
CA LEU A 216 -12.00 24.13 -7.04
C LEU A 216 -11.98 22.61 -7.29
N GLU A 217 -11.40 21.90 -6.35
CA GLU A 217 -11.30 20.44 -6.33
C GLU A 217 -11.99 19.88 -5.09
N ILE A 218 -12.73 18.79 -5.28
CA ILE A 218 -13.41 18.06 -4.21
C ILE A 218 -12.90 16.64 -4.19
N VAL A 219 -12.52 16.16 -3.00
CA VAL A 219 -12.06 14.78 -2.77
C VAL A 219 -12.99 14.07 -1.80
N ASP A 220 -13.41 12.87 -2.17
CA ASP A 220 -14.13 11.95 -1.29
C ASP A 220 -13.14 11.18 -0.42
N PRO A 221 -13.09 11.43 0.91
CA PRO A 221 -12.16 10.74 1.80
C PRO A 221 -12.43 9.23 1.94
N GLY A 222 -13.61 8.76 1.55
CA GLY A 222 -13.93 7.33 1.51
C GLY A 222 -13.46 6.62 0.25
N ARG A 223 -12.85 7.35 -0.71
CA ARG A 223 -12.41 6.82 -2.00
C ARG A 223 -10.94 7.13 -2.26
N LEU A 224 -10.09 6.61 -1.37
CA LEU A 224 -8.63 6.78 -1.44
C LEU A 224 -7.94 5.45 -1.73
N GLN A 225 -6.73 5.53 -2.25
CA GLN A 225 -5.83 4.41 -2.52
C GLN A 225 -4.39 4.83 -2.26
N LEU A 226 -3.49 3.86 -2.15
CA LEU A 226 -2.05 4.13 -2.16
C LEU A 226 -1.52 4.12 -3.59
N LYS A 227 -0.70 5.10 -3.92
CA LYS A 227 0.17 5.08 -5.10
C LYS A 227 1.60 4.87 -4.60
N LEU A 228 2.13 3.67 -4.84
CA LEU A 228 3.46 3.23 -4.41
C LEU A 228 4.46 3.42 -5.55
N SER A 229 5.61 3.94 -5.24
CA SER A 229 6.73 4.14 -6.17
C SER A 229 7.77 3.04 -5.97
N LEU A 230 7.95 2.18 -6.99
CA LEU A 230 8.84 1.04 -6.93
C LEU A 230 9.86 1.06 -8.07
N PHE A 231 11.06 0.57 -7.82
CA PHE A 231 12.05 0.41 -8.88
C PHE A 231 11.63 -0.69 -9.86
N ALA A 232 11.90 -0.48 -11.14
CA ALA A 232 11.52 -1.41 -12.21
C ALA A 232 12.05 -2.84 -11.99
N SER A 233 13.26 -2.98 -11.42
CA SER A 233 13.84 -4.29 -11.07
C SER A 233 13.03 -5.07 -10.03
N THR A 234 12.33 -4.37 -9.15
CA THR A 234 11.54 -4.96 -8.06
C THR A 234 10.14 -5.36 -8.52
N VAL A 235 9.59 -4.61 -9.46
CA VAL A 235 8.23 -4.82 -9.98
C VAL A 235 8.04 -6.21 -10.58
N ALA A 236 9.08 -6.80 -11.19
CA ALA A 236 9.02 -8.15 -11.76
C ALA A 236 8.66 -9.25 -10.72
N SER A 237 8.87 -8.99 -9.43
CA SER A 237 8.52 -9.91 -8.34
C SER A 237 7.15 -9.65 -7.73
N LEU A 238 6.42 -8.64 -8.20
CA LEU A 238 5.14 -8.22 -7.64
C LEU A 238 3.96 -8.76 -8.45
N GLN A 239 2.87 -9.01 -7.75
CA GLN A 239 1.62 -9.50 -8.32
C GLN A 239 0.42 -8.79 -7.68
N ARG A 240 -0.68 -8.72 -8.41
CA ARG A 240 -1.96 -8.27 -7.85
C ARG A 240 -2.40 -9.19 -6.72
N GLY A 241 -3.02 -8.64 -5.71
CA GLY A 241 -3.47 -9.36 -4.53
C GLY A 241 -2.44 -9.47 -3.41
N GLN A 242 -1.20 -9.01 -3.62
CA GLN A 242 -0.20 -8.99 -2.54
C GLN A 242 -0.57 -7.96 -1.48
N VAL A 243 -0.30 -8.34 -0.23
CA VAL A 243 -0.55 -7.50 0.94
C VAL A 243 0.54 -6.44 1.05
N VAL A 244 0.11 -5.25 1.39
CA VAL A 244 0.96 -4.09 1.68
C VAL A 244 0.72 -3.69 3.13
N ARG A 245 1.78 -3.53 3.90
CA ARG A 245 1.75 -2.87 5.21
C ARG A 245 2.31 -1.48 5.02
N TYR A 246 1.63 -0.46 5.54
CA TYR A 246 2.11 0.91 5.42
C TYR A 246 1.94 1.70 6.71
N ARG A 247 2.74 2.75 6.83
CA ARG A 247 2.64 3.76 7.90
C ARG A 247 2.55 5.13 7.27
N THR A 248 1.74 5.99 7.88
CA THR A 248 1.64 7.39 7.50
C THR A 248 2.70 8.21 8.25
N ALA A 249 2.96 9.43 7.77
CA ALA A 249 3.93 10.32 8.44
C ALA A 249 3.50 10.75 9.84
N HIS A 250 2.20 10.64 10.16
CA HIS A 250 1.61 11.12 11.42
C HIS A 250 1.34 10.01 12.45
N SER A 251 1.53 8.73 12.09
CA SER A 251 1.20 7.59 12.96
C SER A 251 2.22 6.47 12.81
N ASP A 252 2.64 5.92 13.95
CA ASP A 252 3.46 4.70 14.00
C ASP A 252 2.62 3.42 13.80
N GLU A 253 1.30 3.56 13.73
CA GLU A 253 0.40 2.44 13.46
C GLU A 253 0.64 1.86 12.07
N VAL A 254 0.53 0.53 11.98
CA VAL A 254 0.65 -0.20 10.71
C VAL A 254 -0.73 -0.47 10.15
N TYR A 255 -0.98 0.07 8.98
CA TYR A 255 -2.22 -0.13 8.23
C TYR A 255 -2.02 -1.12 7.11
N GLY A 256 -3.11 -1.72 6.64
CA GLY A 256 -3.12 -2.68 5.55
C GLY A 256 -3.59 -2.09 4.23
N ALA A 257 -3.06 -2.61 3.13
CA ALA A 257 -3.58 -2.39 1.79
C ALA A 257 -3.30 -3.62 0.91
N VAL A 258 -3.93 -3.70 -0.25
CA VAL A 258 -3.77 -4.81 -1.20
C VAL A 258 -3.51 -4.25 -2.59
N ILE A 259 -2.45 -4.72 -3.25
CA ILE A 259 -2.13 -4.32 -4.63
C ILE A 259 -3.27 -4.75 -5.58
N HIS A 260 -3.89 -3.78 -6.25
CA HIS A 260 -4.91 -4.05 -7.27
C HIS A 260 -4.43 -3.74 -8.68
N ALA A 261 -3.44 -2.86 -8.85
CA ALA A 261 -2.88 -2.54 -10.15
C ALA A 261 -1.37 -2.29 -10.07
N ILE A 262 -0.66 -2.74 -11.11
CA ILE A 262 0.78 -2.53 -11.27
C ILE A 262 0.97 -1.80 -12.59
N GLY A 263 1.64 -0.66 -12.57
CA GLY A 263 1.96 0.13 -13.75
C GLY A 263 2.90 -0.62 -14.69
N VAL A 264 2.79 -0.32 -15.97
CA VAL A 264 3.61 -0.92 -17.03
C VAL A 264 4.66 0.06 -17.60
N ALA A 265 4.62 1.32 -17.14
CA ALA A 265 5.52 2.37 -17.58
C ALA A 265 6.41 2.86 -16.45
N VAL A 266 7.64 3.17 -16.77
CA VAL A 266 8.59 3.84 -15.87
C VAL A 266 8.40 5.33 -16.01
N ASP A 267 8.17 6.02 -14.91
CA ASP A 267 8.13 7.47 -14.87
C ASP A 267 9.49 8.06 -15.25
N ALA A 268 9.51 9.06 -16.14
CA ALA A 268 10.74 9.59 -16.71
C ALA A 268 11.58 10.39 -15.69
N GLU A 269 10.95 11.01 -14.70
CA GLU A 269 11.61 11.84 -13.69
C GLU A 269 12.07 10.99 -12.50
N THR A 270 11.17 10.22 -11.92
CA THR A 270 11.42 9.43 -10.70
C THR A 270 12.12 8.11 -10.97
N LYS A 271 12.15 7.64 -12.25
CA LYS A 271 12.64 6.31 -12.65
C LYS A 271 11.93 5.15 -11.93
N ALA A 272 10.77 5.40 -11.39
CA ALA A 272 9.95 4.44 -10.68
C ALA A 272 8.75 3.97 -11.51
N VAL A 273 8.22 2.81 -11.16
CA VAL A 273 6.93 2.30 -11.63
C VAL A 273 5.90 2.53 -10.55
N SER A 274 4.76 3.11 -10.92
CA SER A 274 3.64 3.32 -10.00
C SER A 274 2.85 2.03 -9.82
N CYS A 275 2.66 1.60 -8.58
CA CYS A 275 1.73 0.54 -8.21
C CYS A 275 0.62 1.10 -7.34
N TYR A 276 -0.60 0.60 -7.52
CA TYR A 276 -1.76 1.07 -6.78
C TYR A 276 -2.28 -0.02 -5.87
N ALA A 277 -2.58 0.36 -4.62
CA ALA A 277 -3.11 -0.55 -3.61
C ALA A 277 -4.37 0.03 -2.96
N SER A 278 -5.41 -0.80 -2.85
CA SER A 278 -6.63 -0.48 -2.13
C SER A 278 -6.41 -0.58 -0.63
N LEU A 279 -6.86 0.41 0.11
CA LEU A 279 -6.81 0.41 1.57
C LEU A 279 -7.70 -0.69 2.14
N THR A 280 -7.27 -1.32 3.23
CA THR A 280 -8.06 -2.31 3.98
C THR A 280 -8.35 -1.79 5.39
N GLU A 281 -9.50 -2.16 5.94
CA GLU A 281 -9.85 -1.80 7.31
C GLU A 281 -8.91 -2.49 8.34
N PRO A 282 -8.52 -1.81 9.44
CA PRO A 282 -8.84 -0.41 9.74
C PRO A 282 -8.03 0.57 8.87
N THR A 283 -8.65 1.69 8.48
CA THR A 283 -7.99 2.79 7.77
C THR A 283 -7.55 3.90 8.74
N PRO A 284 -6.57 4.74 8.38
CA PRO A 284 -6.21 5.89 9.19
C PRO A 284 -7.42 6.80 9.45
N VAL A 285 -7.48 7.37 10.65
CA VAL A 285 -8.50 8.37 10.98
C VAL A 285 -8.17 9.66 10.22
N ASN A 286 -9.13 10.15 9.40
CA ASN A 286 -8.96 11.35 8.56
C ASN A 286 -7.75 11.26 7.60
N PRO A 287 -7.73 10.32 6.67
CA PRO A 287 -6.64 10.19 5.72
C PRO A 287 -6.52 11.48 4.88
N VAL A 288 -5.30 11.99 4.73
CA VAL A 288 -5.00 13.20 3.99
C VAL A 288 -4.51 12.85 2.59
N THR A 289 -5.08 13.49 1.58
CA THR A 289 -4.62 13.33 0.19
C THR A 289 -3.20 13.87 0.04
N ASN A 290 -2.38 13.19 -0.76
CA ASN A 290 -0.95 13.44 -0.97
C ASN A 290 -0.09 13.27 0.29
N GLU A 291 -0.62 12.60 1.33
CA GLU A 291 0.18 12.22 2.49
C GLU A 291 1.20 11.16 2.09
N PHE A 292 2.46 11.42 2.46
CA PHE A 292 3.56 10.48 2.25
C PHE A 292 3.41 9.26 3.15
N VAL A 293 3.66 8.07 2.59
CA VAL A 293 3.64 6.81 3.31
C VAL A 293 4.92 6.00 3.07
N GLN A 294 5.33 5.29 4.11
CA GLN A 294 6.33 4.23 4.00
C GLN A 294 5.62 2.90 3.95
N ALA A 295 5.91 2.09 2.93
CA ALA A 295 5.20 0.85 2.68
C ALA A 295 6.15 -0.35 2.52
N GLU A 296 5.64 -1.51 2.92
CA GLU A 296 6.29 -2.81 2.81
C GLU A 296 5.35 -3.75 2.05
N VAL A 297 5.72 -4.12 0.83
CA VAL A 297 4.98 -5.09 0.03
C VAL A 297 5.49 -6.48 0.35
N ILE A 298 4.59 -7.39 0.71
CA ILE A 298 4.90 -8.81 0.95
C ILE A 298 4.92 -9.51 -0.41
N ALA A 299 6.11 -9.58 -1.01
CA ALA A 299 6.29 -10.16 -2.34
C ALA A 299 6.12 -11.67 -2.38
N ALA A 300 6.52 -12.35 -1.30
CA ALA A 300 6.33 -13.79 -1.11
C ALA A 300 6.31 -14.11 0.38
N SER A 301 5.59 -15.15 0.75
CA SER A 301 5.62 -15.73 2.09
C SER A 301 5.88 -17.23 1.96
N GLU A 302 6.85 -17.74 2.70
CA GLU A 302 7.28 -19.11 2.64
C GLU A 302 7.49 -19.64 4.06
N THR A 303 6.97 -20.80 4.32
CA THR A 303 7.13 -21.46 5.60
C THR A 303 8.37 -22.36 5.55
N VAL A 304 9.36 -22.04 6.38
CA VAL A 304 10.66 -22.71 6.38
C VAL A 304 11.00 -23.25 7.77
N ALA A 305 11.86 -24.26 7.81
CA ALA A 305 12.46 -24.71 9.07
C ALA A 305 13.46 -23.66 9.56
N ALA A 306 13.29 -23.16 10.77
CA ALA A 306 14.14 -22.13 11.34
C ALA A 306 14.47 -22.42 12.81
N LEU A 307 15.55 -21.82 13.26
CA LEU A 307 16.00 -21.83 14.65
C LEU A 307 16.11 -20.42 15.19
N PRO A 308 15.91 -20.20 16.49
CA PRO A 308 16.29 -18.94 17.12
C PRO A 308 17.78 -18.62 16.85
N ASP A 309 18.08 -17.35 16.61
CA ASP A 309 19.46 -16.90 16.35
C ASP A 309 20.42 -17.31 17.48
N GLU A 310 19.92 -17.41 18.73
CA GLU A 310 20.66 -17.83 19.93
C GLU A 310 21.10 -19.31 19.89
N ALA A 311 20.50 -20.13 19.04
CA ALA A 311 20.86 -21.56 18.90
C ALA A 311 22.07 -21.78 17.98
N LEU A 312 22.49 -20.78 17.25
CA LEU A 312 23.52 -20.88 16.23
C LEU A 312 24.86 -20.36 16.79
N LEU A 313 25.87 -21.20 16.75
CA LEU A 313 27.24 -20.87 17.07
C LEU A 313 28.02 -20.65 15.78
N GLN A 314 28.72 -19.52 15.69
CA GLN A 314 29.57 -19.22 14.54
C GLN A 314 30.98 -19.75 14.78
N THR A 315 31.49 -20.56 13.85
CA THR A 315 32.86 -21.08 13.83
C THR A 315 33.61 -20.57 12.60
N GLU A 316 34.92 -20.85 12.52
CA GLU A 316 35.70 -20.50 11.31
C GLU A 316 35.19 -21.22 10.05
N ALA A 317 34.59 -22.40 10.19
CA ALA A 317 34.07 -23.22 9.09
C ALA A 317 32.62 -22.90 8.69
N GLY A 318 31.87 -22.12 9.53
CA GLY A 318 30.46 -21.81 9.28
C GLY A 318 29.62 -21.76 10.54
N TYR A 319 28.40 -22.26 10.46
CA TYR A 319 27.49 -22.30 11.60
C TYR A 319 27.28 -23.73 12.10
N VAL A 320 27.26 -23.89 13.42
CA VAL A 320 26.97 -25.14 14.08
C VAL A 320 25.86 -25.01 15.10
N VAL A 321 25.13 -26.07 15.35
CA VAL A 321 24.15 -26.22 16.42
C VAL A 321 24.58 -27.33 17.35
N LEU A 322 24.20 -27.25 18.62
CA LEU A 322 24.49 -28.30 19.61
C LEU A 322 23.31 -29.27 19.66
N ALA A 323 23.46 -30.42 19.04
CA ALA A 323 22.47 -31.49 19.08
C ALA A 323 22.66 -32.35 20.34
N LEU A 324 21.58 -32.60 21.09
CA LEU A 324 21.61 -33.47 22.25
C LEU A 324 21.85 -34.90 21.79
N GLU A 325 22.98 -35.48 22.21
CA GLU A 325 23.31 -36.88 21.95
C GLU A 325 22.74 -37.77 23.07
N LYS A 326 22.97 -37.40 24.33
CA LYS A 326 22.57 -38.15 25.51
C LYS A 326 22.36 -37.27 26.72
N GLN A 327 21.37 -37.61 27.54
CA GLN A 327 21.18 -37.03 28.87
C GLN A 327 21.48 -38.11 29.91
N GLU A 328 22.41 -37.84 30.79
CA GLU A 328 22.79 -38.70 31.92
C GLU A 328 22.49 -37.96 33.25
N GLU A 329 22.49 -38.71 34.39
CA GLU A 329 22.32 -38.08 35.68
C GLU A 329 23.36 -36.99 35.91
N GLY A 330 22.92 -35.72 35.97
CA GLY A 330 23.74 -34.55 36.22
C GLY A 330 24.43 -33.90 34.99
N ARG A 331 24.24 -34.43 33.77
CA ARG A 331 24.92 -33.91 32.58
C ARG A 331 24.13 -34.08 31.29
N TYR A 332 24.32 -33.11 30.38
CA TYR A 332 23.88 -33.16 28.97
C TYR A 332 25.11 -33.26 28.07
N LEU A 333 25.12 -34.25 27.18
CA LEU A 333 26.15 -34.43 26.15
C LEU A 333 25.60 -33.88 24.82
N PHE A 334 26.30 -32.89 24.27
CA PHE A 334 25.95 -32.32 22.98
C PHE A 334 27.02 -32.62 21.93
N GLN A 335 26.56 -32.86 20.72
CA GLN A 335 27.40 -33.00 19.54
C GLN A 335 27.23 -31.75 18.68
N PRO A 336 28.31 -31.00 18.34
CA PRO A 336 28.27 -29.96 17.35
C PRO A 336 27.89 -30.56 15.97
N VAL A 337 26.88 -29.98 15.33
CA VAL A 337 26.41 -30.39 14.01
C VAL A 337 26.48 -29.16 13.09
N GLU A 338 27.21 -29.28 11.98
CA GLU A 338 27.28 -28.24 10.97
C GLU A 338 25.92 -28.07 10.29
N VAL A 339 25.51 -26.79 10.13
CA VAL A 339 24.27 -26.44 9.48
C VAL A 339 24.50 -25.38 8.42
N SER A 340 23.82 -25.52 7.29
CA SER A 340 23.76 -24.46 6.29
C SER A 340 22.59 -23.55 6.61
N VAL A 341 22.89 -22.28 6.78
CA VAL A 341 21.89 -21.26 7.13
C VAL A 341 21.46 -20.45 5.91
N GLY A 342 20.22 -19.95 5.93
CA GLY A 342 19.66 -19.10 4.91
C GLY A 342 19.39 -17.69 5.42
N ARG A 343 18.16 -17.22 5.20
CA ARG A 343 17.68 -15.88 5.59
C ARG A 343 17.56 -15.75 7.11
N ARG A 344 17.64 -14.50 7.61
CA ARG A 344 17.35 -14.15 9.00
C ARG A 344 16.19 -13.19 9.09
N GLN A 345 15.22 -13.49 9.95
CA GLN A 345 14.05 -12.63 10.14
C GLN A 345 13.44 -12.84 11.53
N GLY A 346 13.13 -11.73 12.22
CA GLY A 346 12.40 -11.77 13.50
C GLY A 346 13.09 -12.55 14.63
N GLY A 347 14.44 -12.62 14.65
CA GLY A 347 15.19 -13.37 15.67
C GLY A 347 15.31 -14.87 15.36
N PHE A 348 14.94 -15.29 14.14
CA PHE A 348 15.07 -16.66 13.63
C PHE A 348 15.95 -16.68 12.39
N THR A 349 16.71 -17.76 12.26
CA THR A 349 17.53 -18.08 11.08
C THR A 349 17.01 -19.34 10.40
N GLU A 350 16.78 -19.25 9.09
CA GLU A 350 16.39 -20.36 8.23
C GLU A 350 17.51 -21.40 8.16
N ILE A 351 17.16 -22.69 8.25
CA ILE A 351 18.09 -23.81 8.14
C ILE A 351 17.84 -24.53 6.80
N LEU A 352 18.84 -24.49 5.94
CA LEU A 352 18.77 -25.09 4.61
C LEU A 352 19.12 -26.59 4.61
N SER A 353 20.07 -26.97 5.46
CA SER A 353 20.50 -28.38 5.60
C SER A 353 21.27 -28.61 6.91
N GLY A 354 21.47 -29.89 7.27
CA GLY A 354 22.26 -30.31 8.45
C GLY A 354 21.42 -30.71 9.66
N LEU A 355 20.12 -30.44 9.70
CA LEU A 355 19.25 -30.88 10.79
C LEU A 355 18.58 -32.21 10.48
N THR A 356 18.90 -33.22 11.28
CA THR A 356 18.06 -34.40 11.49
C THR A 356 17.23 -34.15 12.75
N HIS A 357 16.03 -34.74 12.87
CA HIS A 357 15.03 -34.58 13.95
C HIS A 357 15.56 -34.83 15.38
N ARG A 358 16.64 -34.16 15.77
CA ARG A 358 17.28 -34.23 17.09
C ARG A 358 16.84 -33.06 17.96
N GLN A 359 16.84 -33.27 19.26
CA GLN A 359 16.77 -32.18 20.21
C GLN A 359 18.08 -31.38 20.15
N ILE A 360 17.94 -30.08 20.09
CA ILE A 360 19.07 -29.14 20.01
C ILE A 360 18.96 -28.11 21.12
N LEU A 361 20.07 -27.51 21.49
CA LEU A 361 20.11 -26.40 22.41
C LEU A 361 19.61 -25.14 21.66
N THR A 362 18.36 -24.70 21.93
CA THR A 362 17.72 -23.58 21.25
C THR A 362 17.97 -22.23 21.94
N LYS A 363 18.38 -22.26 23.22
CA LYS A 363 18.69 -21.06 24.01
C LYS A 363 19.89 -21.29 24.92
N GLY A 364 20.73 -20.25 25.08
CA GLY A 364 21.90 -20.25 25.97
C GLY A 364 23.15 -20.84 25.33
N ALA A 365 23.16 -21.11 24.02
CA ALA A 365 24.33 -21.63 23.30
C ALA A 365 25.51 -20.63 23.24
N TYR A 366 25.25 -19.33 23.25
CA TYR A 366 26.26 -18.28 23.06
C TYR A 366 27.37 -18.26 24.16
N ASN A 367 27.11 -18.83 25.32
CA ASN A 367 28.10 -18.95 26.41
C ASN A 367 29.10 -20.09 26.21
N ILE A 368 28.93 -20.87 25.15
CA ILE A 368 29.74 -22.05 24.88
C ILE A 368 30.79 -21.74 23.82
N HIS A 369 32.04 -21.86 24.17
CA HIS A 369 33.15 -21.70 23.23
C HIS A 369 33.50 -23.10 22.71
N LEU A 370 33.41 -23.27 21.40
CA LEU A 370 33.93 -24.44 20.70
C LEU A 370 35.39 -24.16 20.38
N GLU A 371 36.32 -24.96 20.98
CA GLU A 371 37.74 -24.90 20.67
C GLU A 371 38.05 -25.57 19.32
#